data_cca4f63f8ec9731826b104d376642723
#
_entry.id   cca4f63f8ec9731826b104d376642723
#
_cell.length_a   1.000
_cell.length_b   1.000
_cell.length_c   1.000
_cell.angle_alpha   90.00
_cell.angle_beta   90.00
_cell.angle_gamma   90.00
#
_symmetry.space_group_name_H-M   'P 1'
#
loop_
_entity.id
_entity.type
_entity.pdbx_description
1 polymer ?
#
loop_
_entity_poly.entity_id
_entity_poly.type
_entity_poly.pdbx_seq_one_letter_code
_entity_poly.pdbx_strand_id
1 'polypeptide(L)'
;KKDEKGAWMRPELVEGEVNTELDEGIISFSPDGSTMYLTKARREPNSDTSVEIFTSSRSGAKWSAGQKYEITGDTLSVFAHPAVSPDGEYLYFTSDMPGGYGGKDLWRIALNDEKGGVENLGSQINTPGDEVFPYIRENGDLYFSSDGHPGMGGLDLFKAKMNEYGVWQIENLGYPINSSSDDFGITFGPGESGFFSSNRNDARGYDHIYSFELPTINVWVTGVVIDRDEEPVPDAIIRIVGKDGSNQKAIARKDGTYKFPLSLRTDYVMMAGCRGFLNAKNEMRTSDEEKNITYSVDFILASITKPVLIENIFYDFDKATLRPESATALDELIKMLEDNPNVTIELGAHTDMKGADAYNLNLSERRAKSV
;
A
#
# COMPACT_ATOMS: atom_id res chain seq x y z
N LYS A 1 -28.83 -5.65 -5.14
CA LYS A 1 -28.44 -7.07 -5.27
C LYS A 1 -28.40 -7.42 -6.76
N LYS A 2 -27.41 -8.22 -7.17
CA LYS A 2 -27.36 -8.75 -8.55
C LYS A 2 -28.07 -10.12 -8.60
N ASP A 3 -28.69 -10.41 -9.73
CA ASP A 3 -29.29 -11.73 -10.02
C ASP A 3 -28.18 -12.74 -10.41
N GLU A 4 -28.56 -13.99 -10.69
CA GLU A 4 -27.66 -15.07 -11.10
C GLU A 4 -26.92 -14.79 -12.42
N LYS A 5 -27.40 -13.84 -13.22
CA LYS A 5 -26.79 -13.40 -14.50
C LYS A 5 -25.92 -12.16 -14.33
N GLY A 6 -25.78 -11.64 -13.08
CA GLY A 6 -25.03 -10.45 -12.77
C GLY A 6 -25.75 -9.13 -13.06
N ALA A 7 -27.02 -9.14 -13.45
CA ALA A 7 -27.81 -7.94 -13.68
C ALA A 7 -28.35 -7.37 -12.35
N TRP A 8 -28.40 -6.04 -12.25
CA TRP A 8 -28.96 -5.38 -11.08
C TRP A 8 -30.46 -5.64 -10.96
N MET A 9 -30.89 -6.15 -9.81
CA MET A 9 -32.29 -6.29 -9.46
C MET A 9 -32.89 -4.92 -9.12
N ARG A 10 -34.24 -4.85 -9.13
CA ARG A 10 -34.94 -3.67 -8.62
C ARG A 10 -34.62 -3.49 -7.13
N PRO A 11 -34.47 -2.24 -6.66
CA PRO A 11 -34.33 -1.95 -5.24
C PRO A 11 -35.59 -2.50 -4.48
N GLU A 12 -35.32 -3.08 -3.32
CA GLU A 12 -36.34 -3.53 -2.39
C GLU A 12 -36.12 -2.81 -1.07
N LEU A 13 -37.23 -2.55 -0.34
CA LEU A 13 -37.13 -1.98 1.00
C LEU A 13 -36.40 -2.95 1.93
N VAL A 14 -35.59 -2.39 2.81
CA VAL A 14 -34.94 -3.17 3.88
C VAL A 14 -36.06 -3.75 4.79
N GLU A 15 -35.97 -5.05 5.07
CA GLU A 15 -36.95 -5.71 5.94
C GLU A 15 -36.86 -5.18 7.38
N GLY A 16 -38.03 -4.89 7.98
CA GLY A 16 -38.12 -4.41 9.36
C GLY A 16 -38.72 -3.01 9.45
N GLU A 17 -38.38 -2.29 10.53
CA GLU A 17 -38.98 -1.01 10.89
C GLU A 17 -38.03 0.19 10.65
N VAL A 18 -36.97 -0.01 9.86
CA VAL A 18 -35.97 1.04 9.54
C VAL A 18 -36.59 2.11 8.66
N ASN A 19 -37.34 1.67 7.60
CA ASN A 19 -37.92 2.61 6.66
C ASN A 19 -39.16 3.29 7.28
N THR A 20 -39.17 4.63 7.22
CA THR A 20 -40.26 5.43 7.77
C THR A 20 -40.78 6.44 6.73
N GLU A 21 -41.65 7.36 7.12
CA GLU A 21 -42.09 8.48 6.28
C GLU A 21 -41.09 9.64 6.22
N LEU A 22 -39.97 9.51 6.94
CA LEU A 22 -38.89 10.47 6.94
C LEU A 22 -37.79 10.05 5.92
N ASP A 23 -36.86 10.95 5.66
CA ASP A 23 -35.77 10.65 4.77
C ASP A 23 -34.67 9.90 5.55
N GLU A 24 -34.46 8.66 5.19
CA GLU A 24 -33.32 7.86 5.63
C GLU A 24 -32.19 7.98 4.61
N GLY A 25 -30.98 8.34 5.10
CA GLY A 25 -29.79 8.54 4.30
C GLY A 25 -28.70 7.50 4.57
N ILE A 26 -27.48 7.90 4.34
CA ILE A 26 -26.27 7.08 4.45
C ILE A 26 -26.27 6.17 5.67
N ILE A 27 -25.87 4.92 5.44
CA ILE A 27 -25.81 3.87 6.45
C ILE A 27 -24.38 3.33 6.58
N SER A 28 -24.04 2.84 7.78
CA SER A 28 -22.86 2.05 8.07
C SER A 28 -23.21 0.91 9.01
N PHE A 29 -22.44 -0.17 8.96
CA PHE A 29 -22.68 -1.34 9.81
C PHE A 29 -21.54 -1.53 10.81
N SER A 30 -21.88 -2.08 11.99
CA SER A 30 -20.85 -2.67 12.86
C SER A 30 -20.14 -3.81 12.13
N PRO A 31 -18.85 -4.13 12.48
CA PRO A 31 -18.09 -5.17 11.79
C PRO A 31 -18.76 -6.55 11.79
N ASP A 32 -19.53 -6.86 12.83
CA ASP A 32 -20.30 -8.10 12.96
C ASP A 32 -21.64 -8.07 12.21
N GLY A 33 -22.00 -6.91 11.62
CA GLY A 33 -23.24 -6.71 10.90
C GLY A 33 -24.51 -6.75 11.77
N SER A 34 -24.41 -6.65 13.08
CA SER A 34 -25.53 -6.69 14.02
C SER A 34 -26.20 -5.34 14.24
N THR A 35 -25.47 -4.26 14.08
CA THR A 35 -25.93 -2.89 14.27
C THR A 35 -25.76 -2.07 12.99
N MET A 36 -26.80 -1.35 12.63
CA MET A 36 -26.79 -0.36 11.55
C MET A 36 -26.81 1.03 12.17
N TYR A 37 -25.90 1.88 11.74
CA TYR A 37 -25.93 3.32 11.99
C TYR A 37 -26.47 3.99 10.72
N LEU A 38 -27.42 4.91 10.87
CA LEU A 38 -28.07 5.55 9.74
C LEU A 38 -28.33 7.03 10.01
N THR A 39 -28.18 7.84 8.99
CA THR A 39 -28.65 9.24 9.00
C THR A 39 -30.15 9.28 8.83
N LYS A 40 -30.83 10.06 9.62
CA LYS A 40 -32.28 10.24 9.51
C LYS A 40 -32.67 11.70 9.73
N ALA A 41 -33.48 12.22 8.82
CA ALA A 41 -34.08 13.53 8.97
C ALA A 41 -35.25 13.48 9.94
N ARG A 42 -35.19 14.28 11.00
CA ARG A 42 -36.29 14.42 11.96
C ARG A 42 -37.03 15.72 11.71
N ARG A 43 -38.32 15.61 11.39
CA ARG A 43 -39.22 16.77 11.30
C ARG A 43 -39.81 17.06 12.67
N GLU A 44 -39.38 18.16 13.25
CA GLU A 44 -40.02 18.66 14.47
C GLU A 44 -41.13 19.66 14.10
N PRO A 45 -42.31 19.62 14.75
CA PRO A 45 -43.34 20.62 14.57
C PRO A 45 -42.80 21.99 15.04
N ASN A 46 -42.74 22.97 14.16
CA ASN A 46 -42.25 24.34 14.40
C ASN A 46 -40.74 24.54 14.54
N SER A 47 -39.91 23.60 14.11
CA SER A 47 -38.46 23.70 14.06
C SER A 47 -37.92 23.36 12.66
N ASP A 48 -36.73 23.80 12.35
CA ASP A 48 -36.01 23.33 11.16
C ASP A 48 -35.77 21.83 11.27
N THR A 49 -35.75 21.14 10.13
CA THR A 49 -35.51 19.70 10.07
C THR A 49 -34.13 19.40 10.66
N SER A 50 -34.06 18.69 11.78
CA SER A 50 -32.82 18.20 12.32
C SER A 50 -32.41 16.90 11.63
N VAL A 51 -31.11 16.75 11.37
CA VAL A 51 -30.53 15.53 10.81
C VAL A 51 -29.66 14.89 11.89
N GLU A 52 -29.96 13.64 12.22
CA GLU A 52 -29.37 12.94 13.35
C GLU A 52 -28.98 11.51 12.97
N ILE A 53 -28.05 10.93 13.74
CA ILE A 53 -27.67 9.53 13.59
C ILE A 53 -28.56 8.67 14.49
N PHE A 54 -29.06 7.59 13.92
CA PHE A 54 -29.85 6.57 14.59
C PHE A 54 -29.12 5.22 14.52
N THR A 55 -29.42 4.34 15.45
CA THR A 55 -29.00 2.94 15.42
C THR A 55 -30.22 2.02 15.27
N SER A 56 -30.04 0.92 14.56
CA SER A 56 -31.00 -0.16 14.44
C SER A 56 -30.27 -1.49 14.62
N SER A 57 -30.89 -2.40 15.36
CA SER A 57 -30.34 -3.72 15.64
C SER A 57 -30.96 -4.78 14.74
N ARG A 58 -30.15 -5.75 14.34
CA ARG A 58 -30.55 -6.84 13.46
C ARG A 58 -31.06 -8.05 14.24
N SER A 59 -32.24 -8.58 13.83
CA SER A 59 -32.78 -9.84 14.31
C SER A 59 -33.16 -10.73 13.13
N GLY A 60 -32.31 -11.69 12.79
CA GLY A 60 -32.42 -12.49 11.58
C GLY A 60 -32.26 -11.64 10.31
N ALA A 61 -33.30 -11.58 9.48
CA ALA A 61 -33.33 -10.73 8.28
C ALA A 61 -33.86 -9.32 8.54
N LYS A 62 -34.48 -9.07 9.71
CA LYS A 62 -35.20 -7.84 10.01
C LYS A 62 -34.40 -6.89 10.86
N TRP A 63 -34.60 -5.61 10.65
CA TRP A 63 -34.02 -4.50 11.42
C TRP A 63 -35.09 -3.89 12.32
N SER A 64 -34.71 -3.54 13.56
CA SER A 64 -35.56 -2.86 14.52
C SER A 64 -35.90 -1.43 14.09
N ALA A 65 -36.85 -0.81 14.74
CA ALA A 65 -37.03 0.64 14.64
C ALA A 65 -35.75 1.38 15.06
N GLY A 66 -35.44 2.45 14.31
CA GLY A 66 -34.25 3.28 14.61
C GLY A 66 -34.40 3.98 15.96
N GLN A 67 -33.33 3.95 16.77
CA GLN A 67 -33.19 4.69 18.01
C GLN A 67 -32.12 5.77 17.84
N LYS A 68 -32.41 6.99 18.32
CA LYS A 68 -31.45 8.08 18.27
C LYS A 68 -30.14 7.65 18.97
N TYR A 69 -29.02 7.85 18.32
CA TYR A 69 -27.69 7.67 18.89
C TYR A 69 -27.19 8.99 19.44
N GLU A 70 -27.15 9.12 20.77
CA GLU A 70 -26.70 10.34 21.43
C GLU A 70 -25.17 10.44 21.36
N ILE A 71 -24.66 11.36 20.53
CA ILE A 71 -23.24 11.66 20.39
C ILE A 71 -22.82 12.72 21.42
N THR A 72 -23.61 13.77 21.50
CA THR A 72 -23.45 14.87 22.47
C THR A 72 -24.82 15.33 22.97
N GLY A 73 -24.86 16.20 23.97
CA GLY A 73 -26.11 16.85 24.40
C GLY A 73 -26.53 18.03 23.50
N ASP A 74 -25.84 18.26 22.39
CA ASP A 74 -26.19 19.31 21.43
C ASP A 74 -27.37 18.85 20.55
N THR A 75 -28.42 19.65 20.53
CA THR A 75 -29.65 19.38 19.77
C THR A 75 -29.82 20.32 18.57
N LEU A 76 -28.87 21.24 18.36
CA LEU A 76 -28.95 22.26 17.31
C LEU A 76 -28.11 21.89 16.10
N SER A 77 -27.02 21.13 16.31
CA SER A 77 -26.12 20.74 15.26
C SER A 77 -26.62 19.53 14.47
N VAL A 78 -26.18 19.44 13.23
CA VAL A 78 -26.37 18.29 12.34
C VAL A 78 -25.38 17.18 12.72
N PHE A 79 -25.88 15.94 12.80
CA PHE A 79 -25.08 14.74 12.94
C PHE A 79 -25.47 13.77 11.81
N ALA A 80 -24.56 13.55 10.87
CA ALA A 80 -24.87 12.81 9.65
C ALA A 80 -23.70 11.92 9.17
N HIS A 81 -23.98 11.13 8.14
CA HIS A 81 -23.01 10.33 7.39
C HIS A 81 -22.14 9.44 8.29
N PRO A 82 -22.74 8.55 9.08
CA PRO A 82 -22.00 7.64 9.95
C PRO A 82 -21.12 6.68 9.16
N ALA A 83 -19.90 6.43 9.64
CA ALA A 83 -18.97 5.44 9.12
C ALA A 83 -18.26 4.74 10.28
N VAL A 84 -18.58 3.49 10.52
CA VAL A 84 -17.91 2.66 11.54
C VAL A 84 -16.56 2.21 11.01
N SER A 85 -15.52 2.33 11.83
CA SER A 85 -14.20 1.77 11.48
C SER A 85 -14.24 0.24 11.39
N PRO A 86 -13.43 -0.39 10.52
CA PRO A 86 -13.45 -1.85 10.32
C PRO A 86 -13.13 -2.67 11.58
N ASP A 87 -12.38 -2.10 12.53
CA ASP A 87 -12.10 -2.70 13.84
C ASP A 87 -13.25 -2.52 14.85
N GLY A 88 -14.24 -1.66 14.54
CA GLY A 88 -15.36 -1.34 15.42
C GLY A 88 -15.00 -0.42 16.59
N GLU A 89 -13.83 0.20 16.58
CA GLU A 89 -13.40 1.08 17.68
C GLU A 89 -13.98 2.48 17.58
N TYR A 90 -14.19 3.00 16.37
CA TYR A 90 -14.65 4.38 16.14
C TYR A 90 -15.87 4.46 15.23
N LEU A 91 -16.74 5.42 15.54
CA LEU A 91 -17.74 5.96 14.63
C LEU A 91 -17.24 7.32 14.11
N TYR A 92 -16.99 7.41 12.82
CA TYR A 92 -16.75 8.67 12.12
C TYR A 92 -18.09 9.24 11.65
N PHE A 93 -18.20 10.55 11.66
CA PHE A 93 -19.43 11.23 11.24
C PHE A 93 -19.14 12.68 10.82
N THR A 94 -20.12 13.27 10.19
CA THR A 94 -20.12 14.68 9.77
C THR A 94 -20.96 15.52 10.73
N SER A 95 -20.48 16.69 11.16
CA SER A 95 -21.23 17.62 11.99
C SER A 95 -20.75 19.06 11.82
N ASP A 96 -21.68 20.01 11.94
CA ASP A 96 -21.44 21.45 12.04
C ASP A 96 -21.37 21.96 13.50
N MET A 97 -21.16 21.03 14.45
CA MET A 97 -21.12 21.38 15.86
C MET A 97 -19.97 22.35 16.19
N PRO A 98 -20.11 23.19 17.24
CA PRO A 98 -19.09 24.15 17.63
C PRO A 98 -17.72 23.52 17.90
N GLY A 99 -16.67 24.19 17.45
CA GLY A 99 -15.29 23.74 17.61
C GLY A 99 -14.68 23.14 16.33
N GLY A 100 -15.42 23.19 15.22
CA GLY A 100 -14.95 22.83 13.89
C GLY A 100 -14.10 23.90 13.21
N TYR A 101 -13.72 23.65 11.96
CA TYR A 101 -12.89 24.50 11.12
C TYR A 101 -13.69 25.26 10.07
N GLY A 102 -14.88 24.80 9.72
CA GLY A 102 -15.66 25.37 8.64
C GLY A 102 -17.16 25.15 8.72
N GLY A 103 -17.72 24.70 7.62
CA GLY A 103 -19.13 24.32 7.54
C GLY A 103 -19.40 23.03 8.30
N LYS A 104 -19.42 21.91 7.60
CA LYS A 104 -19.49 20.57 8.21
C LYS A 104 -18.12 19.95 8.23
N ASP A 105 -17.69 19.54 9.39
CA ASP A 105 -16.40 18.89 9.63
C ASP A 105 -16.58 17.38 9.83
N LEU A 106 -15.49 16.63 9.61
CA LEU A 106 -15.39 15.25 10.02
C LEU A 106 -14.93 15.13 11.47
N TRP A 107 -15.65 14.32 12.21
CA TRP A 107 -15.43 14.01 13.61
C TRP A 107 -15.41 12.51 13.83
N ARG A 108 -14.93 12.07 14.98
CA ARG A 108 -15.05 10.68 15.42
C ARG A 108 -15.36 10.59 16.91
N ILE A 109 -15.98 9.47 17.30
CA ILE A 109 -16.21 9.10 18.70
C ILE A 109 -15.83 7.63 18.89
N ALA A 110 -15.21 7.29 20.03
CA ALA A 110 -14.92 5.91 20.39
C ALA A 110 -16.21 5.16 20.74
N LEU A 111 -16.44 4.00 20.12
CA LEU A 111 -17.64 3.18 20.36
C LEU A 111 -17.54 2.34 21.64
N ASN A 112 -16.34 2.01 22.09
CA ASN A 112 -16.07 1.12 23.23
C ASN A 112 -15.64 1.86 24.51
N ASP A 113 -15.59 3.19 24.49
CA ASP A 113 -15.22 4.01 25.64
C ASP A 113 -16.32 5.03 25.97
N GLU A 114 -17.12 4.72 26.99
CA GLU A 114 -18.19 5.62 27.46
C GLU A 114 -17.67 7.00 27.96
N LYS A 115 -16.38 7.13 28.19
CA LYS A 115 -15.70 8.37 28.59
C LYS A 115 -14.96 9.02 27.43
N GLY A 116 -14.89 8.37 26.27
CA GLY A 116 -14.27 8.88 25.07
C GLY A 116 -15.03 10.10 24.58
N GLY A 117 -14.33 11.24 24.51
CA GLY A 117 -14.90 12.47 23.95
C GLY A 117 -15.04 12.40 22.44
N VAL A 118 -15.82 13.30 21.89
CA VAL A 118 -15.87 13.54 20.44
C VAL A 118 -14.59 14.25 20.03
N GLU A 119 -13.93 13.76 18.99
CA GLU A 119 -12.69 14.30 18.44
C GLU A 119 -12.92 14.86 17.02
N ASN A 120 -12.51 16.12 16.80
CA ASN A 120 -12.40 16.67 15.45
C ASN A 120 -11.16 16.09 14.75
N LEU A 121 -11.24 15.72 13.47
CA LEU A 121 -10.10 15.15 12.74
C LEU A 121 -8.99 16.16 12.42
N GLY A 122 -9.19 17.43 12.76
CA GLY A 122 -8.19 18.48 12.67
C GLY A 122 -8.09 19.15 11.30
N SER A 123 -7.32 20.25 11.25
CA SER A 123 -7.19 21.12 10.07
C SER A 123 -6.47 20.52 8.87
N GLN A 124 -5.97 19.31 8.97
CA GLN A 124 -5.42 18.59 7.83
C GLN A 124 -6.54 17.95 6.98
N ILE A 125 -7.60 17.48 7.65
CA ILE A 125 -8.79 16.90 7.02
C ILE A 125 -9.84 17.98 6.80
N ASN A 126 -10.14 18.76 7.84
CA ASN A 126 -11.23 19.72 7.85
C ASN A 126 -10.76 21.10 7.36
N THR A 127 -11.59 21.74 6.53
CA THR A 127 -11.34 23.02 5.86
C THR A 127 -12.41 24.04 6.24
N PRO A 128 -12.36 25.29 5.74
CA PRO A 128 -13.49 26.21 5.86
C PRO A 128 -14.76 25.80 5.10
N GLY A 129 -14.69 24.82 4.21
CA GLY A 129 -15.81 24.24 3.48
C GLY A 129 -16.54 23.15 4.24
N ASP A 130 -17.18 22.26 3.51
CA ASP A 130 -17.86 21.06 4.02
C ASP A 130 -17.00 19.82 3.77
N GLU A 131 -16.74 19.03 4.82
CA GLU A 131 -16.20 17.67 4.73
C GLU A 131 -17.29 16.67 5.14
N VAL A 132 -17.63 15.78 4.21
CA VAL A 132 -18.83 14.92 4.32
C VAL A 132 -18.57 13.51 3.81
N PHE A 133 -19.48 12.58 4.13
CA PHE A 133 -19.47 11.19 3.65
C PHE A 133 -18.15 10.44 3.94
N PRO A 134 -17.71 10.36 5.21
CA PRO A 134 -16.54 9.57 5.54
C PRO A 134 -16.74 8.08 5.25
N TYR A 135 -15.66 7.41 4.83
CA TYR A 135 -15.60 5.97 4.65
C TYR A 135 -14.19 5.48 5.01
N ILE A 136 -14.08 4.48 5.88
CA ILE A 136 -12.80 3.93 6.35
C ILE A 136 -12.59 2.54 5.77
N ARG A 137 -11.43 2.29 5.16
CA ARG A 137 -11.03 0.97 4.67
C ARG A 137 -10.28 0.17 5.75
N GLU A 138 -10.19 -1.15 5.56
CA GLU A 138 -9.45 -2.07 6.45
C GLU A 138 -7.98 -1.71 6.64
N ASN A 139 -7.36 -1.06 5.64
CA ASN A 139 -5.99 -0.58 5.70
C ASN A 139 -5.81 0.76 6.44
N GLY A 140 -6.89 1.32 6.98
CA GLY A 140 -6.90 2.60 7.70
C GLY A 140 -7.00 3.84 6.81
N ASP A 141 -7.09 3.70 5.49
CA ASP A 141 -7.30 4.84 4.59
C ASP A 141 -8.71 5.42 4.79
N LEU A 142 -8.78 6.73 5.02
CA LEU A 142 -10.02 7.48 5.12
C LEU A 142 -10.37 8.08 3.75
N TYR A 143 -11.58 7.82 3.28
CA TYR A 143 -12.15 8.49 2.10
C TYR A 143 -13.24 9.43 2.56
N PHE A 144 -13.35 10.59 1.90
CA PHE A 144 -14.38 11.59 2.21
C PHE A 144 -14.62 12.50 1.00
N SER A 145 -15.66 13.31 1.07
CA SER A 145 -15.96 14.32 0.06
C SER A 145 -15.80 15.70 0.66
N SER A 146 -15.26 16.65 -0.10
CA SER A 146 -15.06 18.03 0.34
C SER A 146 -15.25 19.02 -0.81
N ASP A 147 -15.79 20.19 -0.48
CA ASP A 147 -15.80 21.36 -1.36
C ASP A 147 -14.77 22.43 -0.94
N GLY A 148 -14.08 22.21 0.17
CA GLY A 148 -13.07 23.13 0.70
C GLY A 148 -11.63 22.79 0.31
N HIS A 149 -11.31 21.53 0.00
CA HIS A 149 -10.02 21.14 -0.55
C HIS A 149 -9.93 21.47 -2.05
N PRO A 150 -8.70 21.71 -2.58
CA PRO A 150 -8.53 21.94 -4.02
C PRO A 150 -9.07 20.79 -4.87
N GLY A 151 -10.12 21.06 -5.62
CA GLY A 151 -10.90 20.08 -6.36
C GLY A 151 -11.14 20.45 -7.82
N MET A 152 -12.03 19.71 -8.46
CA MET A 152 -12.42 19.85 -9.85
C MET A 152 -13.86 20.38 -10.02
N GLY A 153 -14.71 20.16 -9.01
CA GLY A 153 -16.13 20.47 -9.02
C GLY A 153 -16.62 21.15 -7.76
N GLY A 154 -17.80 20.78 -7.32
CA GLY A 154 -18.33 21.12 -6.00
C GLY A 154 -17.75 20.17 -4.95
N LEU A 155 -18.52 19.17 -4.52
CA LEU A 155 -17.94 18.10 -3.71
C LEU A 155 -17.05 17.20 -4.58
N ASP A 156 -15.81 17.05 -4.18
CA ASP A 156 -14.85 16.12 -4.76
C ASP A 156 -14.47 15.02 -3.75
N LEU A 157 -14.14 13.83 -4.23
CA LEU A 157 -13.70 12.69 -3.45
C LEU A 157 -12.20 12.77 -3.18
N PHE A 158 -11.83 12.61 -1.91
CA PHE A 158 -10.47 12.60 -1.42
C PHE A 158 -10.16 11.30 -0.68
N LYS A 159 -8.89 10.96 -0.67
CA LYS A 159 -8.30 9.90 0.14
C LYS A 159 -7.32 10.53 1.11
N ALA A 160 -7.39 10.17 2.39
CA ALA A 160 -6.43 10.54 3.40
C ALA A 160 -5.77 9.29 3.98
N LYS A 161 -4.45 9.29 4.03
CA LYS A 161 -3.62 8.23 4.63
C LYS A 161 -2.80 8.81 5.75
N MET A 162 -2.85 8.19 6.93
CA MET A 162 -2.01 8.59 8.04
C MET A 162 -0.60 7.99 7.88
N ASN A 163 0.43 8.83 7.97
CA ASN A 163 1.81 8.37 7.94
C ASN A 163 2.28 7.90 9.33
N GLU A 164 3.50 7.39 9.44
CA GLU A 164 4.10 6.91 10.69
C GLU A 164 4.26 7.98 11.78
N TYR A 165 4.17 9.27 11.41
CA TYR A 165 4.25 10.41 12.34
C TYR A 165 2.88 10.93 12.78
N GLY A 166 1.78 10.23 12.41
CA GLY A 166 0.41 10.65 12.74
C GLY A 166 -0.09 11.84 11.91
N VAL A 167 0.51 12.12 10.77
CA VAL A 167 0.14 13.22 9.86
C VAL A 167 -0.67 12.66 8.70
N TRP A 168 -1.83 13.26 8.42
CA TRP A 168 -2.65 12.91 7.29
C TRP A 168 -2.04 13.43 5.98
N GLN A 169 -1.92 12.55 5.01
CA GLN A 169 -1.57 12.87 3.63
C GLN A 169 -2.83 12.76 2.78
N ILE A 170 -3.26 13.87 2.17
CA ILE A 170 -4.52 13.96 1.45
C ILE A 170 -4.25 13.98 -0.05
N GLU A 171 -5.00 13.19 -0.77
CA GLU A 171 -4.94 13.02 -2.22
C GLU A 171 -6.34 13.20 -2.82
N ASN A 172 -6.47 14.09 -3.81
CA ASN A 172 -7.67 14.18 -4.63
C ASN A 172 -7.70 12.98 -5.58
N LEU A 173 -8.81 12.24 -5.66
CA LEU A 173 -8.91 11.04 -6.50
C LEU A 173 -8.87 11.36 -8.01
N GLY A 174 -9.06 12.61 -8.37
CA GLY A 174 -8.93 13.07 -9.74
C GLY A 174 -9.91 12.45 -10.73
N TYR A 175 -9.76 12.83 -12.00
CA TYR A 175 -10.55 12.23 -13.07
C TYR A 175 -10.09 10.76 -13.32
N PRO A 176 -10.99 9.81 -13.56
CA PRO A 176 -12.44 9.96 -13.83
C PRO A 176 -13.35 9.84 -12.59
N ILE A 177 -12.80 9.66 -11.38
CA ILE A 177 -13.60 9.59 -10.15
C ILE A 177 -14.24 10.94 -9.89
N ASN A 178 -13.44 12.00 -9.82
CA ASN A 178 -13.92 13.37 -9.69
C ASN A 178 -14.22 14.00 -11.06
N SER A 179 -15.14 14.95 -11.09
CA SER A 179 -15.60 15.68 -12.26
C SER A 179 -15.81 17.17 -11.94
N SER A 180 -16.38 17.94 -12.85
CA SER A 180 -16.79 19.32 -12.60
C SER A 180 -18.14 19.45 -11.87
N SER A 181 -18.70 18.36 -11.39
CA SER A 181 -19.97 18.25 -10.66
C SER A 181 -19.70 17.85 -9.22
N ASP A 182 -20.75 17.53 -8.44
CA ASP A 182 -20.58 16.93 -7.13
C ASP A 182 -20.29 15.44 -7.24
N ASP A 183 -19.26 14.97 -6.58
CA ASP A 183 -18.82 13.58 -6.52
C ASP A 183 -18.64 13.18 -5.05
N PHE A 184 -19.45 12.22 -4.55
CA PHE A 184 -19.53 11.97 -3.12
C PHE A 184 -19.93 10.54 -2.76
N GLY A 185 -19.78 10.19 -1.47
CA GLY A 185 -20.30 8.95 -0.89
C GLY A 185 -19.68 7.69 -1.45
N ILE A 186 -18.36 7.65 -1.57
CA ILE A 186 -17.64 6.47 -2.06
C ILE A 186 -17.77 5.30 -1.09
N THR A 187 -17.96 4.11 -1.65
CA THR A 187 -17.95 2.85 -0.91
C THR A 187 -17.17 1.81 -1.70
N PHE A 188 -16.48 0.93 -0.99
CA PHE A 188 -15.76 -0.18 -1.62
C PHE A 188 -16.47 -1.50 -1.39
N GLY A 189 -16.48 -2.33 -2.41
CA GLY A 189 -16.82 -3.75 -2.35
C GLY A 189 -15.56 -4.61 -2.21
N PRO A 190 -15.64 -5.88 -2.57
CA PRO A 190 -14.45 -6.75 -2.61
C PRO A 190 -13.40 -6.20 -3.58
N GLY A 191 -12.15 -6.12 -3.13
CA GLY A 191 -11.03 -5.62 -3.93
C GLY A 191 -11.02 -4.11 -4.09
N GLU A 192 -10.58 -3.65 -5.26
CA GLU A 192 -10.41 -2.22 -5.59
C GLU A 192 -11.57 -1.68 -6.46
N SER A 193 -12.78 -2.20 -6.26
CA SER A 193 -13.98 -1.75 -6.95
C SER A 193 -15.03 -1.26 -5.97
N GLY A 194 -15.94 -0.40 -6.43
CA GLY A 194 -16.96 0.16 -5.56
C GLY A 194 -17.96 1.04 -6.29
N PHE A 195 -18.60 1.90 -5.51
CA PHE A 195 -19.62 2.84 -5.97
C PHE A 195 -19.40 4.22 -5.35
N PHE A 196 -19.85 5.23 -6.05
CA PHE A 196 -19.97 6.60 -5.56
C PHE A 196 -21.17 7.28 -6.20
N SER A 197 -21.61 8.38 -5.63
CA SER A 197 -22.71 9.19 -6.15
C SER A 197 -22.16 10.41 -6.89
N SER A 198 -22.84 10.81 -7.97
CA SER A 198 -22.49 12.03 -8.70
C SER A 198 -23.70 12.55 -9.47
N ASN A 199 -23.81 13.88 -9.59
CA ASN A 199 -24.79 14.54 -10.44
C ASN A 199 -24.23 14.90 -11.83
N ARG A 200 -23.05 14.38 -12.20
CA ARG A 200 -22.46 14.56 -13.52
C ARG A 200 -23.40 14.12 -14.65
N ASN A 201 -23.41 14.85 -15.73
CA ASN A 201 -24.21 14.55 -16.93
C ASN A 201 -25.73 14.56 -16.74
N ASP A 202 -26.29 14.99 -15.59
CA ASP A 202 -27.70 15.22 -15.43
C ASP A 202 -28.03 16.73 -15.42
N ALA A 203 -28.67 17.20 -16.47
CA ALA A 203 -29.05 18.61 -16.62
C ALA A 203 -30.04 19.11 -15.54
N ARG A 204 -30.70 18.19 -14.81
CA ARG A 204 -31.64 18.49 -13.72
C ARG A 204 -30.97 18.50 -12.36
N GLY A 205 -29.68 18.07 -12.28
CA GLY A 205 -28.92 18.01 -11.04
C GLY A 205 -29.27 16.82 -10.15
N TYR A 206 -29.85 15.73 -10.70
CA TYR A 206 -30.12 14.52 -9.91
C TYR A 206 -28.85 13.69 -9.75
N ASP A 207 -28.69 13.10 -8.56
CA ASP A 207 -27.61 12.21 -8.25
C ASP A 207 -27.83 10.83 -8.84
N HIS A 208 -26.77 10.25 -9.36
CA HIS A 208 -26.72 8.89 -9.89
C HIS A 208 -25.60 8.10 -9.22
N ILE A 209 -25.79 6.79 -9.10
CA ILE A 209 -24.78 5.89 -8.56
C ILE A 209 -23.90 5.40 -9.72
N TYR A 210 -22.61 5.66 -9.61
CA TYR A 210 -21.57 5.19 -10.53
C TYR A 210 -20.78 4.05 -9.89
N SER A 211 -20.40 3.07 -10.70
CA SER A 211 -19.45 2.05 -10.29
C SER A 211 -18.05 2.40 -10.77
N PHE A 212 -17.05 2.07 -10.00
CA PHE A 212 -15.66 2.22 -10.36
C PHE A 212 -14.87 0.94 -10.09
N GLU A 213 -13.73 0.82 -10.75
CA GLU A 213 -12.71 -0.17 -10.51
C GLU A 213 -11.36 0.54 -10.57
N LEU A 214 -10.65 0.62 -9.45
CA LEU A 214 -9.31 1.18 -9.40
C LEU A 214 -8.34 0.16 -10.02
N PRO A 215 -7.42 0.59 -10.87
CA PRO A 215 -6.47 -0.32 -11.48
C PRO A 215 -5.58 -0.95 -10.40
N THR A 216 -5.55 -2.27 -10.38
CA THR A 216 -4.58 -2.99 -9.53
C THR A 216 -3.19 -2.82 -10.10
N ILE A 217 -2.35 -2.09 -9.39
CA ILE A 217 -0.95 -1.92 -9.79
C ILE A 217 -0.16 -3.13 -9.37
N ASN A 218 0.37 -3.84 -10.36
CA ASN A 218 1.20 -5.01 -10.15
C ASN A 218 2.67 -4.65 -10.41
N VAL A 219 3.47 -4.67 -9.36
CA VAL A 219 4.91 -4.49 -9.44
C VAL A 219 5.56 -5.83 -9.12
N TRP A 220 6.41 -6.30 -10.02
CA TRP A 220 7.08 -7.58 -9.89
C TRP A 220 8.58 -7.44 -10.06
N VAL A 221 9.35 -8.31 -9.42
CA VAL A 221 10.71 -8.63 -9.84
C VAL A 221 10.74 -10.08 -10.29
N THR A 222 11.42 -10.31 -11.41
CA THR A 222 11.73 -11.62 -11.96
C THR A 222 13.22 -11.70 -12.24
N GLY A 223 13.73 -12.89 -12.42
CA GLY A 223 15.13 -13.10 -12.83
C GLY A 223 15.47 -14.57 -12.84
N VAL A 224 16.72 -14.84 -13.14
CA VAL A 224 17.28 -16.20 -13.11
C VAL A 224 18.46 -16.25 -12.13
N VAL A 225 18.64 -17.41 -11.52
CA VAL A 225 19.82 -17.74 -10.74
C VAL A 225 20.62 -18.74 -11.56
N ILE A 226 21.80 -18.33 -11.97
CA ILE A 226 22.73 -19.15 -12.77
C ILE A 226 24.09 -19.24 -12.08
N ASP A 227 24.89 -20.19 -12.49
CA ASP A 227 26.31 -20.22 -12.13
C ASP A 227 27.17 -19.44 -13.15
N ARG A 228 28.48 -19.48 -12.97
CA ARG A 228 29.45 -18.83 -13.90
C ARG A 228 29.58 -19.51 -15.25
N ASP A 229 29.11 -20.73 -15.36
CA ASP A 229 29.07 -21.48 -16.63
C ASP A 229 27.71 -21.27 -17.34
N GLU A 230 26.88 -20.28 -16.87
CA GLU A 230 25.54 -19.96 -17.35
C GLU A 230 24.51 -21.11 -17.15
N GLU A 231 24.83 -22.10 -16.31
CA GLU A 231 23.91 -23.18 -15.97
C GLU A 231 22.93 -22.72 -14.86
N PRO A 232 21.64 -23.09 -14.97
CA PRO A 232 20.66 -22.77 -13.91
C PRO A 232 21.06 -23.39 -12.58
N VAL A 233 20.87 -22.63 -11.49
CA VAL A 233 21.04 -23.08 -10.10
C VAL A 233 19.66 -23.35 -9.48
N PRO A 234 19.10 -24.56 -9.64
CA PRO A 234 17.82 -24.91 -9.04
C PRO A 234 17.91 -24.90 -7.51
N ASP A 235 16.76 -24.71 -6.87
CA ASP A 235 16.63 -24.69 -5.41
C ASP A 235 17.42 -23.57 -4.71
N ALA A 236 17.99 -22.63 -5.46
CA ALA A 236 18.57 -21.43 -4.89
C ALA A 236 17.50 -20.64 -4.09
N ILE A 237 17.86 -20.17 -2.92
CA ILE A 237 16.98 -19.40 -2.05
C ILE A 237 17.21 -17.93 -2.32
N ILE A 238 16.18 -17.23 -2.77
CA ILE A 238 16.20 -15.79 -2.94
C ILE A 238 15.42 -15.17 -1.77
N ARG A 239 16.04 -14.27 -1.04
CA ARG A 239 15.40 -13.45 -0.01
C ARG A 239 15.36 -12.01 -0.45
N ILE A 240 14.26 -11.34 -0.16
CA ILE A 240 14.08 -9.92 -0.45
C ILE A 240 13.55 -9.20 0.79
N VAL A 241 14.18 -8.11 1.16
CA VAL A 241 13.81 -7.27 2.29
C VAL A 241 13.63 -5.85 1.79
N GLY A 242 12.46 -5.28 2.03
CA GLY A 242 12.12 -3.89 1.69
C GLY A 242 12.24 -2.95 2.90
N LYS A 243 12.52 -1.69 2.65
CA LYS A 243 12.44 -0.64 3.69
C LYS A 243 11.01 -0.43 4.21
N ASP A 244 10.00 -0.88 3.46
CA ASP A 244 8.59 -0.91 3.89
C ASP A 244 8.29 -2.01 4.94
N GLY A 245 9.31 -2.74 5.39
CA GLY A 245 9.18 -3.87 6.33
C GLY A 245 8.84 -5.19 5.65
N SER A 246 8.65 -5.23 4.34
CA SER A 246 8.40 -6.47 3.60
C SER A 246 9.62 -7.41 3.69
N ASN A 247 9.36 -8.70 3.95
CA ASN A 247 10.36 -9.75 3.99
C ASN A 247 9.79 -11.00 3.33
N GLN A 248 10.33 -11.34 2.17
CA GLN A 248 9.84 -12.44 1.36
C GLN A 248 10.96 -13.42 0.99
N LYS A 249 10.58 -14.63 0.69
CA LYS A 249 11.48 -15.72 0.29
C LYS A 249 10.86 -16.50 -0.85
N ALA A 250 11.66 -16.77 -1.90
CA ALA A 250 11.31 -17.74 -2.93
C ALA A 250 12.43 -18.77 -3.12
N ILE A 251 12.08 -19.84 -3.79
CA ILE A 251 13.02 -20.89 -4.22
C ILE A 251 13.03 -20.86 -5.75
N ALA A 252 14.21 -20.77 -6.34
CA ALA A 252 14.38 -20.83 -7.79
C ALA A 252 13.83 -22.15 -8.34
N ARG A 253 13.16 -22.06 -9.46
CA ARG A 253 12.63 -23.22 -10.19
C ARG A 253 13.77 -24.05 -10.80
N LYS A 254 13.44 -25.17 -11.46
CA LYS A 254 14.40 -26.04 -12.13
C LYS A 254 15.21 -25.34 -13.22
N ASP A 255 14.62 -24.33 -13.85
CA ASP A 255 15.24 -23.46 -14.86
C ASP A 255 15.94 -22.23 -14.25
N GLY A 256 16.12 -22.19 -12.94
CA GLY A 256 16.71 -21.06 -12.23
C GLY A 256 15.81 -19.86 -12.05
N THR A 257 14.61 -19.82 -12.63
CA THR A 257 13.74 -18.65 -12.61
C THR A 257 13.10 -18.43 -11.25
N TYR A 258 12.85 -17.15 -10.91
CA TYR A 258 12.11 -16.74 -9.71
C TYR A 258 11.23 -15.52 -9.99
N LYS A 259 10.27 -15.26 -9.09
CA LYS A 259 9.38 -14.11 -9.16
C LYS A 259 8.88 -13.72 -7.77
N PHE A 260 8.85 -12.39 -7.49
CA PHE A 260 8.27 -11.80 -6.29
C PHE A 260 7.34 -10.64 -6.63
N PRO A 261 6.25 -10.41 -5.87
CA PRO A 261 5.55 -9.13 -5.86
C PRO A 261 6.38 -8.10 -5.08
N LEU A 262 6.34 -6.84 -5.51
CA LEU A 262 6.99 -5.71 -4.87
C LEU A 262 5.99 -4.59 -4.61
N SER A 263 6.31 -3.71 -3.64
CA SER A 263 5.65 -2.43 -3.44
C SER A 263 6.33 -1.34 -4.29
N LEU A 264 5.58 -0.30 -4.64
CA LEU A 264 6.16 0.92 -5.24
C LEU A 264 6.96 1.72 -4.19
N ARG A 265 7.79 2.66 -4.65
CA ARG A 265 8.50 3.66 -3.81
C ARG A 265 9.36 3.04 -2.71
N THR A 266 9.83 1.80 -2.90
CA THR A 266 10.53 1.03 -1.86
C THR A 266 11.93 0.64 -2.31
N ASP A 267 12.90 0.83 -1.42
CA ASP A 267 14.25 0.30 -1.58
C ASP A 267 14.28 -1.17 -1.11
N TYR A 268 14.83 -2.03 -1.92
CA TYR A 268 14.94 -3.47 -1.67
C TYR A 268 16.39 -3.93 -1.64
N VAL A 269 16.69 -4.82 -0.71
CA VAL A 269 17.91 -5.62 -0.69
C VAL A 269 17.51 -7.06 -1.00
N MET A 270 18.18 -7.64 -1.99
CA MET A 270 17.96 -9.02 -2.44
C MET A 270 19.22 -9.85 -2.25
N MET A 271 19.06 -11.08 -1.80
CA MET A 271 20.17 -12.03 -1.63
C MET A 271 19.77 -13.38 -2.17
N ALA A 272 20.56 -13.91 -3.09
CA ALA A 272 20.45 -15.28 -3.58
C ALA A 272 21.57 -16.14 -3.01
N GLY A 273 21.24 -17.38 -2.61
CA GLY A 273 22.22 -18.35 -2.10
C GLY A 273 21.74 -19.78 -2.34
N CYS A 274 22.71 -20.69 -2.55
CA CYS A 274 22.49 -22.10 -2.68
C CYS A 274 23.63 -22.87 -2.01
N ARG A 275 23.34 -24.08 -1.51
CA ARG A 275 24.37 -24.95 -0.92
C ARG A 275 25.44 -25.28 -1.98
N GLY A 276 26.70 -25.04 -1.65
CA GLY A 276 27.82 -25.27 -2.58
C GLY A 276 28.16 -24.06 -3.45
N PHE A 277 27.50 -22.92 -3.20
CA PHE A 277 27.76 -21.65 -3.87
C PHE A 277 27.96 -20.51 -2.87
N LEU A 278 28.67 -19.48 -3.29
CA LEU A 278 28.71 -18.19 -2.59
C LEU A 278 27.41 -17.45 -2.79
N ASN A 279 27.00 -16.67 -1.78
CA ASN A 279 25.84 -15.80 -1.91
C ASN A 279 26.15 -14.61 -2.83
N ALA A 280 25.10 -14.13 -3.50
CA ALA A 280 25.15 -12.90 -4.27
C ALA A 280 24.07 -11.93 -3.79
N LYS A 281 24.41 -10.66 -3.64
CA LYS A 281 23.54 -9.58 -3.20
C LYS A 281 23.26 -8.59 -4.33
N ASN A 282 22.06 -8.08 -4.36
CA ASN A 282 21.65 -6.99 -5.24
C ASN A 282 20.80 -5.99 -4.47
N GLU A 283 20.82 -4.73 -4.88
CA GLU A 283 20.01 -3.66 -4.32
C GLU A 283 19.26 -2.98 -5.45
N MET A 284 17.99 -2.64 -5.21
CA MET A 284 17.17 -1.93 -6.17
C MET A 284 16.17 -1.02 -5.49
N ARG A 285 15.70 0.00 -6.21
CA ARG A 285 14.57 0.83 -5.81
C ARG A 285 13.46 0.70 -6.86
N THR A 286 12.22 0.54 -6.40
CA THR A 286 11.05 0.57 -7.26
C THR A 286 10.64 1.98 -7.61
N SER A 287 9.96 2.13 -8.76
CA SER A 287 9.48 3.42 -9.28
C SER A 287 8.47 4.10 -8.35
N ASP A 288 8.42 5.42 -8.45
CA ASP A 288 7.38 6.23 -7.81
C ASP A 288 6.10 6.32 -8.69
N GLU A 289 6.16 5.87 -9.94
CA GLU A 289 5.02 5.89 -10.86
C GLU A 289 4.05 4.73 -10.61
N GLU A 290 2.77 5.05 -10.52
CA GLU A 290 1.68 4.09 -10.33
C GLU A 290 1.30 3.38 -11.62
N LYS A 291 2.14 2.44 -12.05
CA LYS A 291 1.93 1.60 -13.24
C LYS A 291 2.42 0.17 -13.01
N ASN A 292 1.90 -0.75 -13.82
CA ASN A 292 2.39 -2.13 -13.85
C ASN A 292 3.84 -2.16 -14.32
N ILE A 293 4.76 -2.65 -13.49
CA ILE A 293 6.19 -2.75 -13.79
C ILE A 293 6.69 -4.15 -13.42
N THR A 294 7.53 -4.70 -14.28
CA THR A 294 8.30 -5.90 -13.96
C THR A 294 9.78 -5.57 -14.09
N TYR A 295 10.51 -5.67 -12.98
CA TYR A 295 11.96 -5.53 -12.93
C TYR A 295 12.62 -6.86 -13.24
N SER A 296 13.82 -6.84 -13.84
CA SER A 296 14.66 -8.03 -14.05
C SER A 296 15.92 -7.92 -13.23
N VAL A 297 16.19 -8.92 -12.38
CA VAL A 297 17.39 -9.01 -11.55
C VAL A 297 17.89 -10.44 -11.61
N ASP A 298 19.05 -10.64 -12.24
CA ASP A 298 19.67 -11.94 -12.33
C ASP A 298 20.77 -12.08 -11.27
N PHE A 299 20.98 -13.32 -10.79
CA PHE A 299 22.05 -13.65 -9.85
C PHE A 299 23.00 -14.67 -10.46
N ILE A 300 24.28 -14.36 -10.40
CA ILE A 300 25.35 -15.29 -10.79
C ILE A 300 26.02 -15.78 -9.50
N LEU A 301 25.88 -17.06 -9.21
CA LEU A 301 26.46 -17.69 -8.02
C LEU A 301 27.78 -18.38 -8.37
N ALA A 302 28.83 -18.07 -7.62
CA ALA A 302 30.13 -18.74 -7.78
C ALA A 302 30.16 -20.05 -6.96
N SER A 303 30.49 -21.16 -7.60
CA SER A 303 30.67 -22.45 -6.91
C SER A 303 31.87 -22.40 -5.96
N ILE A 304 31.71 -22.89 -4.73
CA ILE A 304 32.82 -23.02 -3.76
C ILE A 304 33.77 -24.22 -4.08
N THR A 305 33.39 -25.06 -4.99
CA THR A 305 34.17 -26.25 -5.36
C THR A 305 35.03 -26.07 -6.61
N LYS A 306 34.80 -24.98 -7.36
CA LYS A 306 35.56 -24.64 -8.56
C LYS A 306 36.42 -23.40 -8.28
N PRO A 307 37.70 -23.35 -8.70
CA PRO A 307 38.49 -22.14 -8.66
C PRO A 307 37.79 -21.03 -9.48
N VAL A 308 37.75 -19.84 -8.91
CA VAL A 308 37.23 -18.68 -9.59
C VAL A 308 38.40 -17.91 -10.21
N LEU A 309 38.40 -17.76 -11.52
CA LEU A 309 39.39 -16.94 -12.21
C LEU A 309 39.06 -15.46 -11.97
N ILE A 310 40.02 -14.72 -11.39
CA ILE A 310 39.97 -13.26 -11.28
C ILE A 310 40.67 -12.70 -12.50
N GLU A 311 39.92 -12.25 -13.47
CA GLU A 311 40.43 -11.63 -14.68
C GLU A 311 40.84 -10.16 -14.41
N ASN A 312 41.62 -9.59 -15.33
CA ASN A 312 42.01 -8.18 -15.30
C ASN A 312 42.86 -7.75 -14.08
N ILE A 313 43.62 -8.66 -13.53
CA ILE A 313 44.67 -8.36 -12.56
C ILE A 313 45.99 -8.19 -13.33
N PHE A 314 46.52 -6.96 -13.33
CA PHE A 314 47.66 -6.56 -14.13
C PHE A 314 48.88 -6.23 -13.27
N TYR A 315 50.04 -6.67 -13.74
CA TYR A 315 51.37 -6.38 -13.16
C TYR A 315 52.31 -5.84 -14.24
N ASP A 316 53.27 -5.02 -13.87
CA ASP A 316 54.37 -4.71 -14.76
C ASP A 316 55.29 -5.93 -14.94
N PHE A 317 56.05 -5.91 -16.02
CA PHE A 317 57.02 -6.97 -16.29
C PHE A 317 57.97 -7.13 -15.09
N ASP A 318 58.14 -8.36 -14.63
CA ASP A 318 58.97 -8.74 -13.50
C ASP A 318 58.63 -8.08 -12.16
N LYS A 319 57.44 -7.58 -12.00
CA LYS A 319 56.99 -6.95 -10.75
C LYS A 319 55.76 -7.70 -10.17
N ALA A 320 55.56 -7.50 -8.85
CA ALA A 320 54.40 -7.94 -8.11
C ALA A 320 53.53 -6.74 -7.65
N THR A 321 53.84 -5.52 -8.05
CA THR A 321 53.04 -4.35 -7.75
C THR A 321 51.81 -4.31 -8.67
N LEU A 322 50.65 -4.24 -8.08
CA LEU A 322 49.37 -4.11 -8.79
C LEU A 322 49.33 -2.81 -9.59
N ARG A 323 48.85 -2.89 -10.81
CA ARG A 323 48.56 -1.72 -11.61
C ARG A 323 47.21 -1.13 -11.28
N PRO A 324 47.02 0.20 -11.41
CA PRO A 324 45.74 0.86 -11.10
C PRO A 324 44.52 0.25 -11.84
N GLU A 325 44.74 -0.28 -13.03
CA GLU A 325 43.69 -0.90 -13.86
C GLU A 325 43.12 -2.19 -13.23
N SER A 326 43.79 -2.77 -12.21
CA SER A 326 43.30 -3.93 -11.47
C SER A 326 42.24 -3.57 -10.40
N ALA A 327 42.03 -2.30 -10.11
CA ALA A 327 41.17 -1.85 -9.02
C ALA A 327 39.73 -2.39 -9.16
N THR A 328 39.14 -2.32 -10.34
CA THR A 328 37.77 -2.80 -10.58
C THR A 328 37.62 -4.28 -10.26
N ALA A 329 38.57 -5.13 -10.70
CA ALA A 329 38.49 -6.57 -10.42
C ALA A 329 38.69 -6.89 -8.93
N LEU A 330 39.50 -6.08 -8.23
CA LEU A 330 39.66 -6.21 -6.77
C LEU A 330 38.44 -5.74 -6.00
N ASP A 331 37.77 -4.68 -6.45
CA ASP A 331 36.51 -4.21 -5.84
C ASP A 331 35.40 -5.29 -5.97
N GLU A 332 35.34 -6.00 -7.10
CA GLU A 332 34.43 -7.14 -7.27
C GLU A 332 34.74 -8.29 -6.31
N LEU A 333 36.03 -8.61 -6.11
CA LEU A 333 36.44 -9.61 -5.13
C LEU A 333 36.08 -9.20 -3.70
N ILE A 334 36.32 -7.94 -3.33
CA ILE A 334 35.97 -7.38 -2.03
C ILE A 334 34.45 -7.52 -1.80
N LYS A 335 33.63 -7.10 -2.76
CA LYS A 335 32.18 -7.21 -2.68
C LYS A 335 31.73 -8.67 -2.48
N MET A 336 32.32 -9.60 -3.23
CA MET A 336 32.02 -11.04 -3.08
C MET A 336 32.36 -11.55 -1.67
N LEU A 337 33.44 -11.09 -1.04
CA LEU A 337 33.81 -11.47 0.31
C LEU A 337 32.92 -10.80 1.37
N GLU A 338 32.54 -9.55 1.16
CA GLU A 338 31.58 -8.84 2.04
C GLU A 338 30.21 -9.51 2.05
N ASP A 339 29.73 -9.98 0.90
CA ASP A 339 28.49 -10.74 0.78
C ASP A 339 28.59 -12.15 1.43
N ASN A 340 29.81 -12.63 1.72
CA ASN A 340 30.11 -13.96 2.24
C ASN A 340 31.11 -13.93 3.41
N PRO A 341 30.83 -13.28 4.55
CA PRO A 341 31.78 -13.00 5.63
C PRO A 341 32.35 -14.23 6.34
N ASN A 342 31.76 -15.41 6.13
CA ASN A 342 32.21 -16.66 6.74
C ASN A 342 33.08 -17.51 5.81
N VAL A 343 33.46 -17.00 4.66
CA VAL A 343 34.25 -17.71 3.66
C VAL A 343 35.72 -17.34 3.79
N THR A 344 36.59 -18.34 3.72
CA THR A 344 38.04 -18.18 3.59
C THR A 344 38.46 -18.58 2.21
N ILE A 345 39.25 -17.77 1.53
CA ILE A 345 39.74 -18.02 0.19
C ILE A 345 41.25 -18.30 0.17
N GLU A 346 41.69 -19.04 -0.83
CA GLU A 346 43.08 -19.18 -1.21
C GLU A 346 43.31 -18.46 -2.53
N LEU A 347 44.28 -17.55 -2.57
CA LEU A 347 44.65 -16.82 -3.78
C LEU A 347 45.84 -17.47 -4.44
N GLY A 348 45.65 -17.95 -5.65
CA GLY A 348 46.72 -18.49 -6.51
C GLY A 348 47.07 -17.52 -7.63
N ALA A 349 48.37 -17.25 -7.84
CA ALA A 349 48.84 -16.53 -9.02
C ALA A 349 49.77 -17.40 -9.80
N HIS A 350 49.78 -17.24 -11.12
CA HIS A 350 50.60 -18.04 -12.05
C HIS A 350 51.40 -17.08 -12.91
N THR A 351 52.61 -17.53 -13.30
CA THR A 351 53.48 -16.86 -14.27
C THR A 351 53.53 -17.68 -15.55
N ASP A 352 54.07 -17.12 -16.63
CA ASP A 352 54.40 -17.85 -17.82
C ASP A 352 55.59 -18.80 -17.58
N MET A 353 55.88 -19.69 -18.56
CA MET A 353 56.97 -20.68 -18.47
C MET A 353 58.34 -20.09 -18.75
N LYS A 354 58.48 -18.76 -18.88
CA LYS A 354 59.80 -18.12 -19.14
C LYS A 354 60.53 -17.89 -17.83
N GLY A 355 61.75 -18.40 -17.72
CA GLY A 355 62.59 -18.26 -16.55
C GLY A 355 62.80 -19.54 -15.75
N ALA A 356 63.53 -19.47 -14.64
CA ALA A 356 63.72 -20.63 -13.76
C ALA A 356 62.50 -20.87 -12.87
N ASP A 357 62.14 -22.14 -12.65
CA ASP A 357 60.96 -22.54 -11.87
C ASP A 357 60.91 -21.92 -10.47
N ALA A 358 62.05 -21.93 -9.77
CA ALA A 358 62.14 -21.30 -8.42
C ALA A 358 61.89 -19.79 -8.43
N TYR A 359 62.30 -19.12 -9.50
CA TYR A 359 62.07 -17.69 -9.70
C TYR A 359 60.59 -17.40 -9.96
N ASN A 360 60.01 -18.15 -10.89
CA ASN A 360 58.60 -18.06 -11.25
C ASN A 360 57.68 -18.36 -10.04
N LEU A 361 58.00 -19.35 -9.24
CA LEU A 361 57.29 -19.66 -8.01
C LEU A 361 57.34 -18.53 -7.03
N ASN A 362 58.51 -17.93 -6.80
CA ASN A 362 58.63 -16.75 -5.91
C ASN A 362 57.86 -15.53 -6.45
N LEU A 363 57.90 -15.29 -7.76
CA LEU A 363 57.17 -14.18 -8.39
C LEU A 363 55.66 -14.38 -8.26
N SER A 364 55.14 -15.60 -8.50
CA SER A 364 53.74 -15.91 -8.36
C SER A 364 53.26 -15.74 -6.91
N GLU A 365 54.05 -16.21 -5.92
CA GLU A 365 53.73 -16.02 -4.50
C GLU A 365 53.69 -14.54 -4.10
N ARG A 366 54.63 -13.73 -4.57
CA ARG A 366 54.63 -12.28 -4.33
C ARG A 366 53.42 -11.59 -4.97
N ARG A 367 53.01 -12.03 -6.17
CA ARG A 367 51.79 -11.52 -6.86
C ARG A 367 50.54 -11.88 -6.09
N ALA A 368 50.37 -13.14 -5.65
CA ALA A 368 49.23 -13.54 -4.81
C ALA A 368 49.20 -12.76 -3.49
N LYS A 369 50.35 -12.44 -2.88
CA LYS A 369 50.39 -11.63 -1.67
C LYS A 369 50.08 -10.15 -1.88
N SER A 370 50.20 -9.63 -3.11
CA SER A 370 49.91 -8.23 -3.41
C SER A 370 48.40 -7.96 -3.68
N VAL A 371 47.65 -8.98 -4.00
CA VAL A 371 46.19 -8.98 -4.06
C VAL A 371 45.60 -9.06 -2.68
#